data_9c73f821be881af935771b4949cf6fe6
#
_entry.id   9c73f821be881af935771b4949cf6fe6
#
_cell.length_a   1.000
_cell.length_b   1.000
_cell.length_c   1.000
_cell.angle_alpha   90.00
_cell.angle_beta   90.00
_cell.angle_gamma   90.00
#
_symmetry.space_group_name_H-M   'P 1'
#
loop_
_entity.id
_entity.type
_entity.pdbx_description
1 polymer ?
#
loop_
_entity_poly.entity_id
_entity_poly.type
_entity_poly.pdbx_seq_one_letter_code
_entity_poly.pdbx_strand_id
1 'polypeptide(L)'
;ATAYEVGDDTIGGTKGSLSYGELLNFWNCFDPYTMNTMLAAPDVMMKILKCSEFQNPLAGLNFQGTGEPGNPLGAKLIRCSAMPAGTAIGLDKGYALEMVTAGDVNVEYDRLIDRQLERAAITSISGFAKLYTEASKVLTV
;
A
#
# COMPACT_ATOMS: atom_id res chain seq x y z
N ALA A 1 -1.58 5.66 -12.01
CA ALA A 1 -0.61 6.18 -11.04
C ALA A 1 0.63 6.62 -11.79
N THR A 2 1.18 7.75 -11.41
CA THR A 2 2.45 8.23 -11.94
C THR A 2 3.55 7.33 -11.39
N ALA A 3 4.43 6.80 -12.26
CA ALA A 3 5.53 5.97 -11.84
C ALA A 3 6.72 6.83 -11.40
N TYR A 4 7.35 6.42 -10.30
CA TYR A 4 8.63 6.93 -9.85
C TYR A 4 9.62 5.75 -9.90
N GLU A 5 10.65 5.86 -10.70
CA GLU A 5 11.68 4.82 -10.84
C GLU A 5 12.96 5.24 -10.13
N VAL A 6 13.49 4.36 -9.28
CA VAL A 6 14.80 4.55 -8.65
C VAL A 6 15.89 4.41 -9.72
N GLY A 7 16.76 5.41 -9.81
CA GLY A 7 17.85 5.44 -10.79
C GLY A 7 17.47 6.02 -12.15
N ASP A 8 16.36 6.74 -12.24
CA ASP A 8 16.09 7.65 -13.33
C ASP A 8 17.13 8.80 -13.30
N ASP A 9 17.70 9.15 -14.43
CA ASP A 9 18.75 10.18 -14.56
C ASP A 9 18.33 11.56 -14.05
N THR A 10 17.03 11.82 -13.96
CA THR A 10 16.46 13.06 -13.43
C THR A 10 16.37 13.10 -11.90
N ILE A 11 16.39 11.95 -11.23
CA ILE A 11 16.10 11.83 -9.80
C ILE A 11 17.36 11.42 -9.01
N GLY A 12 18.31 10.79 -9.68
CA GLY A 12 19.52 10.22 -9.08
C GLY A 12 19.24 8.91 -8.35
N GLY A 13 20.29 8.16 -8.10
CA GLY A 13 20.22 6.88 -7.42
C GLY A 13 20.67 5.71 -8.29
N THR A 14 20.82 4.55 -7.70
CA THR A 14 21.27 3.34 -8.38
C THR A 14 20.09 2.37 -8.50
N LYS A 15 19.75 1.99 -9.72
CA LYS A 15 18.70 1.02 -10.01
C LYS A 15 18.89 -0.27 -9.19
N GLY A 16 17.85 -0.70 -8.51
CA GLY A 16 17.88 -1.89 -7.65
C GLY A 16 18.34 -1.61 -6.21
N SER A 17 18.82 -0.39 -5.91
CA SER A 17 19.24 0.02 -4.58
C SER A 17 18.29 1.10 -4.03
N LEU A 18 17.56 0.78 -2.98
CA LEU A 18 16.69 1.73 -2.32
C LEU A 18 17.44 2.39 -1.15
N SER A 19 17.54 3.71 -1.17
CA SER A 19 18.10 4.52 -0.09
C SER A 19 17.01 5.34 0.60
N TYR A 20 17.30 5.83 1.80
CA TYR A 20 16.40 6.74 2.50
C TYR A 20 16.15 8.05 1.72
N GLY A 21 17.15 8.54 1.01
CA GLY A 21 17.01 9.71 0.14
C GLY A 21 15.99 9.50 -0.97
N GLU A 22 15.96 8.32 -1.58
CA GLU A 22 14.96 7.95 -2.59
C GLU A 22 13.54 7.91 -2.02
N LEU A 23 13.39 7.41 -0.80
CA LEU A 23 12.10 7.43 -0.11
C LEU A 23 11.61 8.85 0.19
N LEU A 24 12.51 9.77 0.55
CA LEU A 24 12.19 11.18 0.76
C LEU A 24 11.77 11.85 -0.56
N ASN A 25 12.46 11.58 -1.66
CA ASN A 25 12.10 12.09 -2.98
C ASN A 25 10.73 11.56 -3.41
N PHE A 26 10.47 10.29 -3.20
CA PHE A 26 9.16 9.69 -3.47
C PHE A 26 8.05 10.34 -2.62
N TRP A 27 8.30 10.55 -1.34
CA TRP A 27 7.37 11.25 -0.46
C TRP A 27 7.10 12.69 -0.93
N ASN A 28 8.13 13.41 -1.34
CA ASN A 28 8.00 14.78 -1.82
C ASN A 28 7.19 14.90 -3.14
N CYS A 29 7.15 13.83 -3.93
CA CYS A 29 6.37 13.81 -5.19
C CYS A 29 4.84 13.84 -4.98
N PHE A 30 4.36 13.67 -3.75
CA PHE A 30 2.92 13.65 -3.45
C PHE A 30 2.29 15.04 -3.30
N ASP A 31 3.07 16.12 -3.23
CA ASP A 31 2.51 17.47 -3.14
C ASP A 31 1.49 17.73 -4.28
N PRO A 32 0.28 18.25 -4.02
CA PRO A 32 -0.27 18.78 -2.77
C PRO A 32 -0.91 17.74 -1.82
N TYR A 33 -0.89 16.47 -2.17
CA TYR A 33 -1.45 15.39 -1.33
C TYR A 33 -0.43 14.91 -0.30
N THR A 34 -0.90 14.19 0.72
CA THR A 34 -0.06 13.63 1.76
C THR A 34 -0.09 12.11 1.70
N MET A 35 1.06 11.46 1.49
CA MET A 35 1.16 10.01 1.55
C MET A 35 0.88 9.54 2.98
N ASN A 36 -0.25 8.90 3.21
CA ASN A 36 -0.64 8.36 4.51
C ASN A 36 -0.63 6.83 4.57
N THR A 37 -0.50 6.18 3.42
CA THR A 37 -0.41 4.72 3.32
C THR A 37 0.59 4.33 2.23
N MET A 38 1.44 3.38 2.54
CA MET A 38 2.40 2.78 1.62
C MET A 38 2.22 1.26 1.60
N LEU A 39 1.87 0.72 0.46
CA LEU A 39 1.84 -0.71 0.20
C LEU A 39 3.15 -1.10 -0.45
N ALA A 40 3.87 -2.07 0.10
CA ALA A 40 5.14 -2.50 -0.44
C ALA A 40 5.18 -4.01 -0.69
N ALA A 41 5.79 -4.40 -1.80
CA ALA A 41 6.12 -5.79 -2.05
C ALA A 41 7.12 -6.29 -0.98
N PRO A 42 7.14 -7.59 -0.68
CA PRO A 42 7.98 -8.13 0.41
C PRO A 42 9.46 -7.82 0.27
N ASP A 43 9.99 -7.81 -0.93
CA ASP A 43 11.39 -7.49 -1.25
C ASP A 43 11.72 -6.00 -1.05
N VAL A 44 10.82 -5.10 -1.48
CA VAL A 44 10.96 -3.66 -1.26
C VAL A 44 10.86 -3.33 0.22
N MET A 45 9.94 -3.99 0.93
CA MET A 45 9.81 -3.82 2.38
C MET A 45 11.10 -4.21 3.12
N MET A 46 11.75 -5.31 2.71
CA MET A 46 13.03 -5.70 3.27
C MET A 46 14.14 -4.69 2.98
N LYS A 47 14.13 -4.07 1.79
CA LYS A 47 15.07 -3.00 1.45
C LYS A 47 14.85 -1.77 2.33
N ILE A 48 13.60 -1.37 2.56
CA ILE A 48 13.23 -0.25 3.45
C ILE A 48 13.73 -0.51 4.88
N LEU A 49 13.43 -1.69 5.42
CA LEU A 49 13.82 -2.04 6.80
C LEU A 49 15.33 -2.19 7.00
N LYS A 50 16.09 -2.44 5.93
CA LYS A 50 17.56 -2.50 5.96
C LYS A 50 18.23 -1.12 5.94
N CYS A 51 17.52 -0.05 5.62
CA CYS A 51 18.06 1.29 5.69
C CYS A 51 18.44 1.61 7.14
N SER A 52 19.64 2.18 7.35
CA SER A 52 20.18 2.48 8.67
C SER A 52 19.31 3.42 9.49
N GLU A 53 18.63 4.33 8.81
CA GLU A 53 17.73 5.32 9.40
C GLU A 53 16.52 4.67 10.08
N PHE A 54 16.02 3.57 9.51
CA PHE A 54 14.89 2.82 10.07
C PHE A 54 15.31 1.83 11.18
N GLN A 55 16.59 1.54 11.28
CA GLN A 55 17.13 0.67 12.33
C GLN A 55 17.50 1.44 13.62
N ASN A 56 17.49 2.77 13.58
CA ASN A 56 17.84 3.58 14.71
C ASN A 56 16.66 3.66 15.71
N PRO A 57 16.77 3.10 16.92
CA PRO A 57 15.70 3.12 17.91
C PRO A 57 15.35 4.52 18.41
N LEU A 58 16.26 5.49 18.31
CA LEU A 58 16.02 6.89 18.68
C LEU A 58 15.08 7.60 17.71
N ALA A 59 14.93 7.10 16.49
CA ALA A 59 14.00 7.65 15.49
C ALA A 59 12.53 7.21 15.71
N GLY A 60 12.23 6.44 16.75
CA GLY A 60 10.88 5.96 17.05
C GLY A 60 10.38 4.82 16.17
N LEU A 61 11.21 4.31 15.25
CA LEU A 61 10.88 3.23 14.33
C LEU A 61 11.45 1.91 14.85
N ASN A 62 10.94 1.43 15.98
CA ASN A 62 11.48 0.26 16.68
C ASN A 62 10.91 -1.05 16.13
N PHE A 63 11.27 -1.42 14.90
CA PHE A 63 10.88 -2.71 14.32
C PHE A 63 11.44 -3.90 15.11
N GLN A 64 12.67 -3.80 15.60
CA GLN A 64 13.32 -4.90 16.33
C GLN A 64 12.62 -5.25 17.65
N GLY A 65 11.99 -4.26 18.30
CA GLY A 65 11.29 -4.48 19.56
C GLY A 65 9.84 -4.94 19.41
N THR A 66 9.15 -4.48 18.38
CA THR A 66 7.71 -4.71 18.20
C THR A 66 7.38 -5.70 17.11
N GLY A 67 8.29 -5.95 16.15
CA GLY A 67 8.01 -6.74 14.95
C GLY A 67 7.07 -6.06 13.97
N GLU A 68 6.61 -4.85 14.27
CA GLU A 68 5.75 -4.06 13.40
C GLU A 68 6.56 -2.93 12.76
N PRO A 69 6.45 -2.73 11.43
CA PRO A 69 7.03 -1.56 10.79
C PRO A 69 6.31 -0.33 11.34
N GLY A 70 7.07 0.65 11.82
CA GLY A 70 6.53 1.93 12.25
C GLY A 70 5.83 2.68 11.10
N ASN A 71 5.53 3.94 11.32
CA ASN A 71 4.96 4.81 10.30
C ASN A 71 6.06 5.71 9.69
N PRO A 72 6.91 5.17 8.79
CA PRO A 72 7.96 5.98 8.18
C PRO A 72 7.33 7.09 7.35
N LEU A 73 7.88 8.30 7.47
CA LEU A 73 7.40 9.48 6.73
C LEU A 73 5.91 9.81 7.00
N GLY A 74 5.37 9.40 8.14
CA GLY A 74 3.97 9.58 8.48
C GLY A 74 3.01 8.62 7.77
N ALA A 75 3.51 7.70 6.95
CA ALA A 75 2.72 6.73 6.21
C ALA A 75 2.70 5.37 6.89
N LYS A 76 1.53 4.75 6.95
CA LYS A 76 1.41 3.37 7.41
C LYS A 76 2.00 2.41 6.35
N LEU A 77 3.05 1.69 6.71
CA LEU A 77 3.67 0.71 5.83
C LEU A 77 2.97 -0.65 5.94
N ILE A 78 2.47 -1.15 4.82
CA ILE A 78 1.73 -2.42 4.74
C ILE A 78 2.42 -3.34 3.73
N ARG A 79 2.73 -4.55 4.17
CA ARG A 79 3.26 -5.59 3.29
C ARG A 79 2.14 -6.20 2.45
N CYS A 80 2.31 -6.21 1.13
CA CYS A 80 1.36 -6.80 0.19
C CYS A 80 2.07 -7.85 -0.68
N SER A 81 1.71 -9.12 -0.50
CA SER A 81 2.30 -10.23 -1.26
C SER A 81 1.77 -10.34 -2.69
N ALA A 82 0.64 -9.69 -2.99
CA ALA A 82 0.03 -9.70 -4.32
C ALA A 82 0.68 -8.70 -5.29
N MET A 83 1.60 -7.86 -4.81
CA MET A 83 2.28 -6.89 -5.65
C MET A 83 3.47 -7.52 -6.40
N PRO A 84 3.75 -7.04 -7.62
CA PRO A 84 4.97 -7.39 -8.33
C PRO A 84 6.23 -7.07 -7.52
N ALA A 85 7.26 -7.90 -7.67
CA ALA A 85 8.56 -7.66 -7.04
C ALA A 85 9.14 -6.30 -7.48
N GLY A 86 9.86 -5.64 -6.60
CA GLY A 86 10.45 -4.33 -6.87
C GLY A 86 9.47 -3.16 -6.87
N THR A 87 8.21 -3.37 -6.45
CA THR A 87 7.18 -2.33 -6.55
C THR A 87 6.63 -1.96 -5.18
N ALA A 88 6.42 -0.66 -4.97
CA ALA A 88 5.64 -0.14 -3.85
C ALA A 88 4.64 0.91 -4.34
N ILE A 89 3.52 1.05 -3.67
CA ILE A 89 2.50 2.04 -3.98
C ILE A 89 2.29 2.92 -2.77
N GLY A 90 2.53 4.22 -2.93
CA GLY A 90 2.11 5.23 -1.98
C GLY A 90 0.75 5.79 -2.37
N LEU A 91 -0.09 6.05 -1.40
CA LEU A 91 -1.41 6.63 -1.64
C LEU A 91 -1.88 7.51 -0.47
N ASP A 92 -2.69 8.49 -0.82
CA ASP A 92 -3.52 9.24 0.12
C ASP A 92 -4.92 8.63 0.15
N LYS A 93 -5.29 8.00 1.26
CA LYS A 93 -6.58 7.32 1.41
C LYS A 93 -7.79 8.23 1.20
N GLY A 94 -7.66 9.52 1.51
CA GLY A 94 -8.77 10.46 1.41
C GLY A 94 -9.10 10.83 -0.04
N TYR A 95 -8.14 10.73 -0.95
CA TYR A 95 -8.26 11.26 -2.30
C TYR A 95 -7.93 10.26 -3.42
N ALA A 96 -7.30 9.13 -3.09
CA ALA A 96 -6.84 8.20 -4.11
C ALA A 96 -7.95 7.33 -4.68
N LEU A 97 -8.74 6.72 -3.81
CA LEU A 97 -9.70 5.68 -4.17
C LEU A 97 -11.02 5.87 -3.43
N GLU A 98 -12.12 5.57 -4.12
CA GLU A 98 -13.45 5.46 -3.56
C GLU A 98 -14.01 4.06 -3.80
N MET A 99 -14.60 3.49 -2.77
CA MET A 99 -15.34 2.25 -2.89
C MET A 99 -16.84 2.57 -2.94
N VAL A 100 -17.48 2.19 -4.03
CA VAL A 100 -18.91 2.34 -4.23
C VAL A 100 -19.56 0.97 -4.07
N THR A 101 -20.52 0.87 -3.15
CA THR A 101 -21.33 -0.35 -2.96
C THR A 101 -22.71 -0.16 -3.58
N ALA A 102 -23.13 -1.08 -4.42
CA ALA A 102 -24.43 -1.05 -5.10
C ALA A 102 -25.53 -1.78 -4.29
N GLY A 103 -25.37 -1.91 -3.00
CA GLY A 103 -26.30 -2.57 -2.07
C GLY A 103 -25.57 -3.12 -0.86
N ASP A 104 -26.30 -3.26 0.22
CA ASP A 104 -25.78 -3.94 1.41
C ASP A 104 -25.53 -5.43 1.15
N VAL A 105 -24.75 -6.03 2.05
CA VAL A 105 -24.55 -7.49 2.04
C VAL A 105 -25.91 -8.16 2.22
N ASN A 106 -26.37 -8.85 1.18
CA ASN A 106 -27.61 -9.60 1.20
C ASN A 106 -27.34 -11.05 1.55
N VAL A 107 -28.03 -11.58 2.55
CA VAL A 107 -27.92 -12.97 2.95
C VAL A 107 -29.25 -13.66 2.63
N GLU A 108 -29.22 -14.56 1.70
CA GLU A 108 -30.40 -15.36 1.32
C GLU A 108 -30.25 -16.78 1.86
N TYR A 109 -31.31 -17.24 2.52
CA TYR A 109 -31.39 -18.60 3.03
C TYR A 109 -32.36 -19.42 2.18
N ASP A 110 -31.94 -20.59 1.76
CA ASP A 110 -32.76 -21.55 1.03
C ASP A 110 -32.70 -22.90 1.74
N ARG A 111 -33.88 -23.46 2.01
CA ARG A 111 -34.04 -24.78 2.63
C ARG A 111 -34.51 -25.79 1.61
N LEU A 112 -33.60 -26.68 1.23
CA LEU A 112 -33.91 -27.80 0.32
C LEU A 112 -34.52 -28.96 1.13
N ILE A 113 -35.85 -29.10 1.10
CA ILE A 113 -36.60 -30.10 1.88
C ILE A 113 -36.32 -31.54 1.40
N ASP A 114 -36.09 -31.72 0.11
CA ASP A 114 -35.80 -32.99 -0.51
C ASP A 114 -34.44 -33.59 -0.13
N ARG A 115 -33.48 -32.73 0.28
CA ARG A 115 -32.13 -33.14 0.68
C ARG A 115 -31.80 -32.85 2.15
N GLN A 116 -32.74 -32.28 2.91
CA GLN A 116 -32.54 -31.83 4.31
C GLN A 116 -31.30 -30.96 4.49
N LEU A 117 -30.99 -30.08 3.49
CA LEU A 117 -29.86 -29.18 3.47
C LEU A 117 -30.35 -27.73 3.58
N GLU A 118 -29.64 -26.93 4.37
CA GLU A 118 -29.80 -25.50 4.40
C GLU A 118 -28.64 -24.86 3.63
N ARG A 119 -28.96 -23.95 2.71
CA ARG A 119 -27.99 -23.12 1.99
C ARG A 119 -28.15 -21.68 2.38
N ALA A 120 -27.01 -21.00 2.57
CA ALA A 120 -26.94 -19.56 2.69
C ALA A 120 -26.10 -19.02 1.52
N ALA A 121 -26.61 -18.04 0.80
CA ALA A 121 -25.87 -17.28 -0.18
C ALA A 121 -25.63 -15.87 0.32
N ILE A 122 -24.40 -15.43 0.32
CA ILE A 122 -24.00 -14.08 0.68
C ILE A 122 -23.56 -13.37 -0.58
N THR A 123 -24.27 -12.31 -0.93
CA THR A 123 -23.98 -11.51 -2.13
C THR A 123 -23.65 -10.08 -1.74
N SER A 124 -22.59 -9.56 -2.29
CA SER A 124 -22.17 -8.16 -2.16
C SER A 124 -21.70 -7.66 -3.50
N ILE A 125 -22.14 -6.48 -3.90
CA ILE A 125 -21.74 -5.82 -5.14
C ILE A 125 -21.01 -4.53 -4.77
N SER A 126 -19.72 -4.47 -5.08
CA SER A 126 -18.90 -3.29 -4.86
C SER A 126 -18.03 -3.00 -6.07
N GLY A 127 -17.77 -1.73 -6.30
CA GLY A 127 -16.84 -1.25 -7.32
C GLY A 127 -15.83 -0.29 -6.71
N PHE A 128 -14.69 -0.12 -7.37
CA PHE A 128 -13.67 0.82 -6.97
C PHE A 128 -13.47 1.85 -8.08
N ALA A 129 -13.45 3.12 -7.69
CA ALA A 129 -13.16 4.22 -8.58
C ALA A 129 -11.89 4.94 -8.11
N LYS A 130 -11.04 5.34 -9.06
CA LYS A 130 -9.91 6.20 -8.79
C LYS A 130 -10.38 7.65 -8.91
N LEU A 131 -10.21 8.43 -7.83
CA LEU A 131 -10.64 9.83 -7.80
C LEU A 131 -9.59 10.74 -8.43
N TYR A 132 -8.41 10.82 -7.85
CA TYR A 132 -7.33 11.68 -8.32
C TYR A 132 -6.10 10.90 -8.71
N THR A 133 -5.57 11.20 -9.90
CA THR A 133 -4.40 10.47 -10.46
C THR A 133 -3.13 10.73 -9.65
N GLU A 134 -2.96 11.94 -9.16
CA GLU A 134 -1.78 12.38 -8.43
C GLU A 134 -1.77 11.93 -6.95
N ALA A 135 -2.91 11.50 -6.42
CA ALA A 135 -3.04 11.03 -5.04
C ALA A 135 -2.52 9.58 -4.84
N SER A 136 -2.11 8.92 -5.92
CA SER A 136 -1.47 7.58 -5.87
C SER A 136 -0.29 7.52 -6.82
N LYS A 137 0.86 7.08 -6.33
CA LYS A 137 2.10 6.95 -7.10
C LYS A 137 2.73 5.59 -6.90
N VAL A 138 3.43 5.11 -7.92
CA VAL A 138 4.12 3.82 -7.90
C VAL A 138 5.61 4.06 -7.83
N LEU A 139 6.27 3.45 -6.86
CA LEU A 139 7.71 3.38 -6.74
C LEU A 139 8.19 2.05 -7.33
N THR A 140 9.12 2.11 -8.26
CA THR A 140 9.80 0.94 -8.82
C THR A 140 11.28 0.97 -8.44
N VAL A 141 11.80 -0.14 -7.91
CA VAL A 141 13.17 -0.26 -7.40
C VAL A 141 13.98 -1.25 -8.22
#